data_56f0415b98df47b8a284907166f02a0f
#
_entry.id   56f0415b98df47b8a284907166f02a0f
#
_cell.length_a   1.000
_cell.length_b   1.000
_cell.length_c   1.000
_cell.angle_alpha   90.00
_cell.angle_beta   90.00
_cell.angle_gamma   90.00
#
_symmetry.space_group_name_H-M   'P 1'
#
loop_
_entity.id
_entity.type
_entity.pdbx_description
1 polymer ?
#
loop_
_entity_poly.entity_id
_entity_poly.type
_entity_poly.pdbx_seq_one_letter_code
_entity_poly.pdbx_strand_id
1 'polypeptide(L)'
;MPLPFIVSLNMPPSLPQSSSVLPPLSLYIHVPWCVRKCPYCDFNSHATDGGEAIPEALYLNALLSDLANELAKVSGRTLHSIFFGGGTPSLMSAAGIGEILTFVKANITCESNMEVTLEANPGTFEQMKFAGFLEQGVNRLSIGVQSFDDQCLN
;
A
#
# COMPACT_ATOMS: atom_id res chain seq x y z
N MET A 1 9.13 -5.26 -21.64
CA MET A 1 7.96 -6.11 -21.35
C MET A 1 7.44 -5.66 -20.00
N PRO A 2 6.22 -5.17 -19.88
CA PRO A 2 5.68 -4.80 -18.57
C PRO A 2 5.46 -6.07 -17.76
N LEU A 3 5.99 -6.11 -16.53
CA LEU A 3 5.74 -7.17 -15.58
C LEU A 3 4.31 -7.02 -15.04
N PRO A 4 3.56 -8.11 -14.86
CA PRO A 4 2.21 -8.04 -14.31
C PRO A 4 2.26 -7.58 -12.86
N PHE A 5 1.55 -6.53 -12.55
CA PHE A 5 1.32 -6.07 -11.18
C PHE A 5 0.32 -7.02 -10.53
N ILE A 6 0.75 -7.76 -9.52
CA ILE A 6 -0.10 -8.72 -8.82
C ILE A 6 -0.77 -8.01 -7.65
N VAL A 7 -2.04 -7.68 -7.81
CA VAL A 7 -2.94 -7.51 -6.66
C VAL A 7 -3.31 -8.92 -6.22
N SER A 8 -2.59 -9.47 -5.23
CA SER A 8 -2.89 -10.79 -4.70
C SER A 8 -3.99 -10.69 -3.65
N LEU A 9 -5.21 -11.03 -4.03
CA LEU A 9 -6.23 -11.41 -3.07
C LEU A 9 -5.93 -12.87 -2.67
N ASN A 10 -5.11 -13.05 -1.63
CA ASN A 10 -4.83 -14.37 -1.08
C ASN A 10 -6.13 -14.97 -0.52
N MET A 11 -6.76 -15.84 -1.31
CA MET A 11 -7.72 -16.79 -0.78
C MET A 11 -6.92 -17.97 -0.21
N PRO A 12 -7.06 -18.29 1.07
CA PRO A 12 -6.47 -19.51 1.61
C PRO A 12 -7.09 -20.74 0.95
N PRO A 13 -6.34 -21.86 0.84
CA PRO A 13 -6.88 -23.12 0.31
C PRO A 13 -8.06 -23.56 1.17
N SER A 14 -9.08 -24.10 0.53
CA SER A 14 -10.36 -24.57 1.05
C SER A 14 -10.38 -24.87 2.56
N LEU A 15 -10.95 -23.93 3.34
CA LEU A 15 -11.31 -24.15 4.73
C LEU A 15 -12.57 -25.04 4.79
N PRO A 16 -12.73 -25.86 5.84
CA PRO A 16 -13.92 -26.70 6.01
C PRO A 16 -15.18 -25.82 6.05
N GLN A 17 -16.21 -26.24 5.32
CA GLN A 17 -17.51 -25.57 5.18
C GLN A 17 -18.26 -25.56 6.52
N SER A 18 -17.95 -24.62 7.41
CA SER A 18 -18.79 -24.36 8.58
C SER A 18 -18.59 -22.94 9.11
N SER A 19 -18.93 -21.96 8.32
CA SER A 19 -19.58 -20.68 8.69
C SER A 19 -19.71 -19.83 7.42
N SER A 20 -20.91 -19.39 7.15
CA SER A 20 -21.28 -18.54 6.00
C SER A 20 -20.77 -17.09 6.12
N VAL A 21 -19.86 -16.82 7.04
CA VAL A 21 -19.32 -15.47 7.26
C VAL A 21 -17.94 -15.38 6.59
N LEU A 22 -17.86 -14.61 5.52
CA LEU A 22 -16.59 -14.27 4.89
C LEU A 22 -15.73 -13.44 5.85
N PRO A 23 -14.39 -13.62 5.86
CA PRO A 23 -13.49 -12.77 6.65
C PRO A 23 -13.63 -11.30 6.24
N PRO A 24 -13.27 -10.33 7.10
CA PRO A 24 -13.24 -8.91 6.73
C PRO A 24 -12.45 -8.68 5.45
N LEU A 25 -12.96 -7.79 4.59
CA LEU A 25 -12.27 -7.42 3.36
C LEU A 25 -11.19 -6.38 3.67
N SER A 26 -9.97 -6.65 3.25
CA SER A 26 -8.86 -5.70 3.34
C SER A 26 -8.21 -5.54 1.97
N LEU A 27 -7.74 -4.33 1.66
CA LEU A 27 -7.04 -4.00 0.43
C LEU A 27 -5.56 -3.82 0.72
N TYR A 28 -4.70 -4.58 0.04
CA TYR A 28 -3.27 -4.37 0.03
C TYR A 28 -2.84 -3.71 -1.28
N ILE A 29 -2.12 -2.61 -1.18
CA ILE A 29 -1.58 -1.87 -2.32
C ILE A 29 -0.06 -1.97 -2.26
N HIS A 30 0.52 -2.56 -3.30
CA HIS A 30 1.95 -2.80 -3.40
C HIS A 30 2.67 -1.68 -4.14
N VAL A 31 3.50 -0.89 -3.43
CA VAL A 31 4.35 0.14 -4.03
C VAL A 31 5.77 -0.42 -4.19
N PRO A 32 6.23 -0.67 -5.43
CA PRO A 32 7.44 -1.48 -5.65
C PRO A 32 8.76 -0.72 -5.57
N TRP A 33 8.79 0.56 -5.23
CA TRP A 33 10.02 1.36 -5.25
C TRP A 33 10.60 1.59 -3.87
N CYS A 34 11.94 1.57 -3.82
CA CYS A 34 12.75 1.99 -2.69
C CYS A 34 13.79 3.01 -3.19
N VAL A 35 14.20 3.95 -2.35
CA VAL A 35 15.38 4.79 -2.62
C VAL A 35 16.62 3.91 -2.79
N ARG A 36 16.73 2.88 -1.93
CA ARG A 36 17.82 1.92 -1.93
C ARG A 36 17.30 0.56 -1.48
N LYS A 37 17.69 -0.51 -2.18
CA LYS A 37 17.35 -1.87 -1.76
C LYS A 37 18.29 -2.33 -0.64
N CYS A 38 17.71 -2.71 0.49
CA CYS A 38 18.47 -3.27 1.61
C CYS A 38 18.97 -4.68 1.28
N PRO A 39 20.21 -5.06 1.67
CA PRO A 39 20.81 -6.34 1.32
C PRO A 39 20.09 -7.55 1.91
N TYR A 40 19.28 -7.37 2.92
CA TYR A 40 18.51 -8.42 3.60
C TYR A 40 17.04 -8.49 3.13
N CYS A 41 16.62 -7.61 2.20
CA CYS A 41 15.20 -7.47 1.83
C CYS A 41 14.81 -8.40 0.68
N ASP A 42 13.86 -9.30 0.95
CA ASP A 42 13.29 -10.24 -0.03
C ASP A 42 11.99 -9.73 -0.69
N PHE A 43 11.51 -8.55 -0.30
CA PHE A 43 10.32 -8.00 -0.91
C PHE A 43 10.53 -7.70 -2.39
N ASN A 44 9.44 -7.82 -3.17
CA ASN A 44 9.43 -7.43 -4.57
C ASN A 44 9.52 -5.90 -4.69
N SER A 45 10.73 -5.39 -4.57
CA SER A 45 11.02 -3.96 -4.60
C SER A 45 12.24 -3.68 -5.48
N HIS A 46 12.25 -2.49 -6.08
CA HIS A 46 13.27 -2.02 -6.99
C HIS A 46 13.84 -0.70 -6.50
N ALA A 47 15.17 -0.58 -6.49
CA ALA A 47 15.80 0.69 -6.19
C ALA A 47 15.51 1.71 -7.32
N THR A 48 15.27 2.96 -6.93
CA THR A 48 15.30 4.10 -7.87
C THR A 48 16.75 4.46 -8.10
N ASP A 49 17.25 4.28 -9.33
CA ASP A 49 18.66 4.52 -9.66
C ASP A 49 19.05 5.99 -9.41
N GLY A 50 19.70 6.24 -8.26
CA GLY A 50 20.29 7.53 -7.94
C GLY A 50 19.33 8.67 -7.57
N GLY A 51 18.07 8.36 -7.23
CA GLY A 51 17.08 9.36 -6.82
C GLY A 51 16.20 9.87 -7.96
N GLU A 52 16.10 9.12 -9.06
CA GLU A 52 15.12 9.39 -10.10
C GLU A 52 13.71 9.37 -9.51
N ALA A 53 12.87 10.29 -9.98
CA ALA A 53 11.46 10.31 -9.61
C ALA A 53 10.78 9.01 -10.05
N ILE A 54 9.99 8.39 -9.17
CA ILE A 54 9.20 7.23 -9.53
C ILE A 54 8.20 7.61 -10.65
N PRO A 55 7.87 6.70 -11.58
CA PRO A 55 6.90 6.94 -12.63
C PRO A 55 5.47 6.90 -12.08
N GLU A 56 5.17 7.79 -11.13
CA GLU A 56 3.96 7.76 -10.31
C GLU A 56 2.68 7.80 -11.15
N ALA A 57 2.60 8.70 -12.14
CA ALA A 57 1.41 8.83 -12.96
C ALA A 57 1.11 7.55 -13.77
N LEU A 58 2.15 6.92 -14.32
CA LEU A 58 2.00 5.65 -15.03
C LEU A 58 1.56 4.52 -14.10
N TYR A 59 2.13 4.48 -12.91
CA TYR A 59 1.78 3.52 -11.87
C TYR A 59 0.33 3.69 -11.42
N LEU A 60 -0.11 4.91 -11.12
CA LEU A 60 -1.48 5.20 -10.71
C LEU A 60 -2.49 4.74 -11.76
N ASN A 61 -2.26 5.07 -13.02
CA ASN A 61 -3.14 4.62 -14.11
C ASN A 61 -3.26 3.09 -14.17
N ALA A 62 -2.15 2.38 -14.06
CA ALA A 62 -2.13 0.91 -14.08
C ALA A 62 -2.83 0.33 -12.85
N LEU A 63 -2.52 0.85 -11.64
CA LEU A 63 -3.11 0.40 -10.37
C LEU A 63 -4.63 0.61 -10.35
N LEU A 64 -5.11 1.78 -10.75
CA LEU A 64 -6.55 2.08 -10.75
C LEU A 64 -7.30 1.22 -11.77
N SER A 65 -6.69 0.95 -12.93
CA SER A 65 -7.25 0.04 -13.92
C SER A 65 -7.32 -1.40 -13.38
N ASP A 66 -6.30 -1.86 -12.68
CA ASP A 66 -6.27 -3.20 -12.07
C ASP A 66 -7.32 -3.30 -10.96
N LEU A 67 -7.39 -2.31 -10.08
CA LEU A 67 -8.39 -2.24 -9.03
C LEU A 67 -9.83 -2.24 -9.60
N ALA A 68 -10.08 -1.51 -10.69
CA ALA A 68 -11.38 -1.49 -11.36
C ALA A 68 -11.81 -2.90 -11.83
N ASN A 69 -10.86 -3.70 -12.33
CA ASN A 69 -11.13 -5.07 -12.76
C ASN A 69 -11.43 -6.02 -11.58
N GLU A 70 -10.93 -5.71 -10.38
CA GLU A 70 -11.15 -6.53 -9.18
C GLU A 70 -12.48 -6.23 -8.46
N LEU A 71 -13.11 -5.06 -8.74
CA LEU A 71 -14.34 -4.62 -8.05
C LEU A 71 -15.47 -5.64 -8.11
N ALA A 72 -15.64 -6.31 -9.24
CA ALA A 72 -16.70 -7.32 -9.42
C ALA A 72 -16.55 -8.49 -8.45
N LYS A 73 -15.32 -8.87 -8.07
CA LYS A 73 -15.03 -10.00 -7.17
C LYS A 73 -15.39 -9.69 -5.72
N VAL A 74 -15.47 -8.42 -5.34
CA VAL A 74 -15.74 -7.96 -3.97
C VAL A 74 -17.07 -7.24 -3.83
N SER A 75 -17.93 -7.33 -4.85
CA SER A 75 -19.24 -6.68 -4.89
C SER A 75 -20.08 -7.02 -3.65
N GLY A 76 -20.69 -6.01 -3.05
CA GLY A 76 -21.54 -6.17 -1.85
C GLY A 76 -20.76 -6.36 -0.54
N ARG A 77 -19.43 -6.32 -0.56
CA ARG A 77 -18.59 -6.39 0.65
C ARG A 77 -18.22 -4.98 1.12
N THR A 78 -18.05 -4.84 2.44
CA THR A 78 -17.55 -3.61 3.07
C THR A 78 -16.05 -3.75 3.32
N LEU A 79 -15.29 -2.74 2.92
CA LEU A 79 -13.85 -2.66 3.11
C LEU A 79 -13.54 -2.24 4.54
N HIS A 80 -12.75 -3.05 5.23
CA HIS A 80 -12.36 -2.87 6.64
C HIS A 80 -11.05 -2.08 6.78
N SER A 81 -10.07 -2.33 5.91
CA SER A 81 -8.76 -1.65 5.99
C SER A 81 -8.08 -1.56 4.64
N ILE A 82 -7.15 -0.60 4.54
CA ILE A 82 -6.22 -0.45 3.42
C ILE A 82 -4.79 -0.44 3.98
N PHE A 83 -3.90 -1.17 3.32
CA PHE A 83 -2.49 -1.21 3.66
C PHE A 83 -1.63 -0.91 2.43
N PHE A 84 -0.89 0.19 2.47
CA PHE A 84 0.13 0.53 1.48
C PHE A 84 1.47 -0.01 1.96
N GLY A 85 2.00 -1.00 1.25
CA GLY A 85 3.25 -1.68 1.61
C GLY A 85 4.12 -2.03 0.41
N GLY A 86 5.16 -2.81 0.65
CA GLY A 86 6.04 -3.34 -0.38
C GLY A 86 7.46 -2.80 -0.33
N GLY A 87 7.80 -1.86 -1.19
CA GLY A 87 9.08 -1.16 -1.15
C GLY A 87 9.07 -0.04 -0.10
N THR A 88 8.82 1.18 -0.54
CA THR A 88 8.72 2.37 0.33
C THR A 88 7.53 3.21 -0.13
N PRO A 89 6.31 2.93 0.33
CA PRO A 89 5.10 3.62 -0.09
C PRO A 89 5.14 5.14 0.13
N SER A 90 5.88 5.61 1.14
CA SER A 90 6.07 7.04 1.41
C SER A 90 6.87 7.80 0.32
N LEU A 91 7.41 7.10 -0.69
CA LEU A 91 7.96 7.74 -1.89
C LEU A 91 6.88 8.38 -2.76
N MET A 92 5.68 7.86 -2.74
CA MET A 92 4.55 8.45 -3.47
C MET A 92 4.23 9.85 -2.96
N SER A 93 3.61 10.65 -3.81
CA SER A 93 3.07 11.94 -3.41
C SER A 93 1.79 11.75 -2.56
N ALA A 94 1.51 12.73 -1.68
CA ALA A 94 0.23 12.75 -0.96
C ALA A 94 -0.97 12.78 -1.93
N ALA A 95 -0.83 13.52 -3.03
CA ALA A 95 -1.86 13.59 -4.07
C ALA A 95 -2.13 12.21 -4.71
N GLY A 96 -1.07 11.43 -5.03
CA GLY A 96 -1.22 10.09 -5.58
C GLY A 96 -1.91 9.11 -4.60
N ILE A 97 -1.54 9.16 -3.31
CA ILE A 97 -2.27 8.41 -2.28
C ILE A 97 -3.74 8.84 -2.21
N GLY A 98 -4.00 10.16 -2.26
CA GLY A 98 -5.35 10.71 -2.24
C GLY A 98 -6.20 10.27 -3.43
N GLU A 99 -5.61 10.18 -4.63
CA GLU A 99 -6.28 9.69 -5.83
C GLU A 99 -6.74 8.24 -5.68
N ILE A 100 -5.86 7.36 -5.15
CA ILE A 100 -6.20 5.96 -4.86
C ILE A 100 -7.34 5.88 -3.84
N LEU A 101 -7.24 6.60 -2.72
CA LEU A 101 -8.25 6.57 -1.67
C LEU A 101 -9.60 7.12 -2.15
N THR A 102 -9.58 8.13 -2.99
CA THR A 102 -10.78 8.70 -3.62
C THR A 102 -11.45 7.66 -4.51
N PHE A 103 -10.68 6.97 -5.37
CA PHE A 103 -11.20 5.91 -6.21
C PHE A 103 -11.81 4.77 -5.40
N VAL A 104 -11.12 4.30 -4.36
CA VAL A 104 -11.63 3.23 -3.46
C VAL A 104 -12.95 3.64 -2.84
N LYS A 105 -13.03 4.82 -2.22
CA LYS A 105 -14.24 5.32 -1.54
C LYS A 105 -15.41 5.54 -2.49
N ALA A 106 -15.14 5.85 -3.76
CA ALA A 106 -16.19 6.02 -4.78
C ALA A 106 -16.76 4.68 -5.27
N ASN A 107 -16.01 3.57 -5.17
CA ASN A 107 -16.37 2.29 -5.79
C ASN A 107 -16.63 1.14 -4.79
N ILE A 108 -16.19 1.26 -3.56
CA ILE A 108 -16.34 0.24 -2.52
C ILE A 108 -16.93 0.88 -1.27
N THR A 109 -17.93 0.23 -0.68
CA THR A 109 -18.43 0.63 0.64
C THR A 109 -17.33 0.44 1.68
N CYS A 110 -16.99 1.48 2.43
CA CYS A 110 -15.95 1.46 3.45
C CYS A 110 -16.56 1.56 4.85
N GLU A 111 -15.92 0.95 5.84
CA GLU A 111 -16.26 1.18 7.24
C GLU A 111 -16.00 2.63 7.63
N SER A 112 -16.81 3.17 8.54
CA SER A 112 -16.70 4.58 8.97
C SER A 112 -15.38 4.89 9.68
N ASN A 113 -14.79 3.90 10.31
CA ASN A 113 -13.50 3.96 11.03
C ASN A 113 -12.42 3.11 10.33
N MET A 114 -12.50 2.95 9.02
CA MET A 114 -11.56 2.16 8.23
C MET A 114 -10.11 2.58 8.51
N GLU A 115 -9.28 1.60 8.86
CA GLU A 115 -7.84 1.83 9.00
C GLU A 115 -7.19 1.97 7.62
N VAL A 116 -6.39 3.02 7.45
CA VAL A 116 -5.54 3.25 6.28
C VAL A 116 -4.10 3.35 6.75
N THR A 117 -3.34 2.28 6.56
CA THR A 117 -1.94 2.20 6.96
C THR A 117 -1.02 2.47 5.78
N LEU A 118 0.05 3.23 6.03
CA LEU A 118 1.12 3.48 5.07
C LEU A 118 2.48 3.15 5.69
N GLU A 119 3.28 2.33 5.00
CA GLU A 119 4.67 2.06 5.38
C GLU A 119 5.58 3.22 5.00
N ALA A 120 6.49 3.56 5.92
CA ALA A 120 7.44 4.64 5.77
C ALA A 120 8.78 4.31 6.43
N ASN A 121 9.84 4.99 5.99
CA ASN A 121 11.14 4.96 6.66
C ASN A 121 11.25 6.11 7.68
N PRO A 122 12.11 5.97 8.72
CA PRO A 122 12.29 6.99 9.75
C PRO A 122 13.20 8.14 9.27
N GLY A 123 12.93 8.74 8.11
CA GLY A 123 13.71 9.82 7.54
C GLY A 123 13.04 11.19 7.73
N THR A 124 13.85 12.28 7.75
CA THR A 124 13.34 13.65 7.86
C THR A 124 12.49 14.06 6.65
N PHE A 125 12.81 13.54 5.47
CA PHE A 125 12.05 13.80 4.25
C PHE A 125 10.64 13.21 4.33
N GLU A 126 10.48 12.01 4.87
CA GLU A 126 9.17 11.40 5.07
C GLU A 126 8.34 12.14 6.11
N GLN A 127 8.95 12.64 7.18
CA GLN A 127 8.25 13.42 8.21
C GLN A 127 7.55 14.66 7.63
N MET A 128 8.16 15.32 6.67
CA MET A 128 7.56 16.48 5.99
C MET A 128 6.32 16.12 5.17
N LYS A 129 6.20 14.86 4.74
CA LYS A 129 5.07 14.36 3.95
C LYS A 129 3.90 13.88 4.82
N PHE A 130 4.13 13.53 6.09
CA PHE A 130 3.13 12.86 6.92
C PHE A 130 1.85 13.68 7.10
N ALA A 131 1.97 15.00 7.24
CA ALA A 131 0.81 15.89 7.29
C ALA A 131 -0.05 15.76 6.02
N GLY A 132 0.58 15.76 4.85
CA GLY A 132 -0.10 15.58 3.58
C GLY A 132 -0.79 14.21 3.46
N PHE A 133 -0.16 13.13 3.91
CA PHE A 133 -0.79 11.81 3.93
C PHE A 133 -1.99 11.76 4.88
N LEU A 134 -1.89 12.37 6.05
CA LEU A 134 -3.00 12.49 7.00
C LEU A 134 -4.19 13.22 6.37
N GLU A 135 -3.95 14.35 5.68
CA GLU A 135 -4.98 15.12 4.98
C GLU A 135 -5.69 14.30 3.90
N GLN A 136 -5.01 13.34 3.27
CA GLN A 136 -5.61 12.44 2.30
C GLN A 136 -6.38 11.28 2.93
N GLY A 137 -6.22 11.04 4.23
CA GLY A 137 -6.97 10.03 4.96
C GLY A 137 -6.15 8.82 5.40
N VAL A 138 -4.82 8.85 5.30
CA VAL A 138 -3.94 7.90 6.00
C VAL A 138 -4.07 8.18 7.50
N ASN A 139 -4.39 7.17 8.31
CA ASN A 139 -4.61 7.33 9.74
C ASN A 139 -3.71 6.46 10.62
N ARG A 140 -2.82 5.67 9.99
CA ARG A 140 -1.80 4.86 10.67
C ARG A 140 -0.51 4.84 9.85
N LEU A 141 0.63 4.93 10.54
CA LEU A 141 1.95 4.75 9.93
C LEU A 141 2.60 3.47 10.47
N SER A 142 3.23 2.72 9.57
CA SER A 142 4.12 1.60 9.90
C SER A 142 5.54 2.04 9.58
N ILE A 143 6.38 2.23 10.61
CA ILE A 143 7.71 2.83 10.45
C ILE A 143 8.78 1.76 10.71
N GLY A 144 9.63 1.52 9.71
CA GLY A 144 10.71 0.54 9.74
C GLY A 144 11.95 1.06 10.49
N VAL A 145 11.88 1.13 11.83
CA VAL A 145 12.99 1.64 12.66
C VAL A 145 14.18 0.68 12.71
N GLN A 146 13.95 -0.61 12.47
CA GLN A 146 14.89 -1.74 12.46
C GLN A 146 15.51 -2.05 13.83
N SER A 147 16.09 -1.09 14.55
CA SER A 147 16.63 -1.23 15.90
C SER A 147 16.56 0.09 16.65
N PHE A 148 16.57 0.00 18.00
CA PHE A 148 16.79 1.15 18.91
C PHE A 148 18.20 1.14 19.49
N ASP A 149 19.07 0.22 19.03
CA ASP A 149 20.47 0.14 19.40
C ASP A 149 21.32 0.67 18.23
N ASP A 150 22.09 1.75 18.50
CA ASP A 150 22.94 2.41 17.51
C ASP A 150 24.01 1.47 16.92
N GLN A 151 24.47 0.46 17.68
CA GLN A 151 25.43 -0.53 17.19
C GLN A 151 24.82 -1.47 16.13
N CYS A 152 23.51 -1.66 16.16
CA CYS A 152 22.77 -2.47 15.19
C CYS A 152 22.35 -1.69 13.95
N LEU A 153 22.50 -0.38 13.95
CA LEU A 153 22.12 0.51 12.83
C LEU A 153 23.31 0.90 11.93
N ASN A 154 24.56 0.46 12.26
CA ASN A 154 25.80 0.75 11.52
C ASN A 154 26.19 -0.39 10.58
#